data_d1511892f8b52fa8fd173fef90e2e5f4
#
_entry.id   d1511892f8b52fa8fd173fef90e2e5f4
#
_cell.length_a   1.000
_cell.length_b   1.000
_cell.length_c   1.000
_cell.angle_alpha   90.00
_cell.angle_beta   90.00
_cell.angle_gamma   90.00
#
_symmetry.space_group_name_H-M   'P 1'
#
loop_
_entity.id
_entity.type
_entity.pdbx_description
1 polymer ?
#
loop_
_entity_poly.entity_id
_entity_poly.type
_entity_poly.pdbx_seq_one_letter_code
_entity_poly.pdbx_strand_id
1 'polypeptide(L)'
;MKNLFEAATVSEIQERMAHLRPDSERQWGKMNVAQMLAHNSAWMEMAAGLNSPPRALIGRIFGRVAKKKVLGSEQPIGRNMPSEKSLIVSDEREFVAERERLLQWTNAFAAAGPSGCTTHPHCFFGPMTPLEWARMAYKHLDHHLRQFGV
;
A
#
# COMPACT_ATOMS: atom_id res chain seq x y z
N MET A 1 12.70 -6.51 -9.11
CA MET A 1 11.50 -6.37 -8.26
C MET A 1 10.75 -5.12 -8.71
N LYS A 2 9.48 -5.27 -9.07
CA LYS A 2 8.61 -4.17 -9.51
C LYS A 2 8.51 -3.05 -8.46
N ASN A 3 8.34 -1.82 -8.91
CA ASN A 3 8.18 -0.65 -8.06
C ASN A 3 7.33 0.42 -8.78
N LEU A 4 6.69 1.32 -8.05
CA LEU A 4 5.78 2.33 -8.62
C LEU A 4 6.49 3.50 -9.33
N PHE A 5 7.80 3.51 -9.45
CA PHE A 5 8.49 4.47 -10.33
C PHE A 5 8.58 3.97 -11.77
N GLU A 6 8.24 2.70 -12.03
CA GLU A 6 8.22 2.10 -13.35
C GLU A 6 6.84 2.26 -13.99
N ALA A 7 6.76 2.94 -15.13
CA ALA A 7 5.48 3.20 -15.83
C ALA A 7 4.69 1.91 -16.12
N ALA A 8 5.37 0.85 -16.54
CA ALA A 8 4.73 -0.45 -16.79
C ALA A 8 4.09 -1.05 -15.54
N THR A 9 4.72 -0.87 -14.37
CA THR A 9 4.19 -1.32 -13.08
C THR A 9 2.95 -0.51 -12.68
N VAL A 10 2.96 0.80 -12.91
CA VAL A 10 1.80 1.67 -12.67
C VAL A 10 0.63 1.26 -13.54
N SER A 11 0.86 1.04 -14.84
CA SER A 11 -0.18 0.61 -15.79
C SER A 11 -0.80 -0.73 -15.37
N GLU A 12 0.03 -1.70 -14.94
CA GLU A 12 -0.46 -3.00 -14.43
C GLU A 12 -1.39 -2.82 -13.20
N ILE A 13 -0.99 -1.98 -12.24
CA ILE A 13 -1.81 -1.73 -11.05
C ILE A 13 -3.13 -1.05 -11.42
N GLN A 14 -3.10 -0.07 -12.32
CA GLN A 14 -4.32 0.62 -12.81
C GLN A 14 -5.26 -0.34 -13.53
N GLU A 15 -4.74 -1.20 -14.41
CA GLU A 15 -5.53 -2.21 -15.11
C GLU A 15 -6.22 -3.17 -14.13
N ARG A 16 -5.51 -3.65 -13.13
CA ARG A 16 -6.06 -4.50 -12.08
C ARG A 16 -7.12 -3.76 -11.26
N MET A 17 -6.90 -2.50 -10.88
CA MET A 17 -7.92 -1.68 -10.20
C MET A 17 -9.18 -1.48 -11.04
N ALA A 18 -9.06 -1.41 -12.37
CA ALA A 18 -10.20 -1.28 -13.27
C ALA A 18 -11.11 -2.52 -13.28
N HIS A 19 -10.60 -3.69 -12.92
CA HIS A 19 -11.39 -4.93 -12.78
C HIS A 19 -12.14 -5.03 -11.45
N LEU A 20 -11.86 -4.16 -10.47
CA LEU A 20 -12.61 -4.13 -9.21
C LEU A 20 -14.02 -3.59 -9.43
N ARG A 21 -14.98 -4.18 -8.73
CA ARG A 21 -16.41 -3.85 -8.74
C ARG A 21 -16.88 -3.57 -7.31
N PRO A 22 -17.99 -2.83 -7.12
CA PRO A 22 -18.54 -2.57 -5.79
C PRO A 22 -18.91 -3.85 -5.02
N ASP A 23 -19.23 -4.92 -5.75
CA ASP A 23 -19.58 -6.25 -5.25
C ASP A 23 -18.43 -7.25 -5.25
N SER A 24 -17.19 -6.81 -5.52
CA SER A 24 -16.01 -7.69 -5.46
C SER A 24 -15.85 -8.30 -4.07
N GLU A 25 -15.77 -9.64 -4.03
CA GLU A 25 -15.63 -10.39 -2.79
C GLU A 25 -14.17 -10.57 -2.39
N ARG A 26 -13.88 -10.38 -1.09
CA ARG A 26 -12.55 -10.66 -0.54
C ARG A 26 -12.31 -12.15 -0.41
N GLN A 27 -11.11 -12.59 -0.74
CA GLN A 27 -10.66 -13.97 -0.52
C GLN A 27 -10.12 -14.21 0.91
N TRP A 28 -9.74 -13.15 1.63
CA TRP A 28 -9.32 -13.17 3.03
C TRP A 28 -9.47 -11.80 3.68
N GLY A 29 -9.29 -11.73 5.00
CA GLY A 29 -9.35 -10.47 5.77
C GLY A 29 -10.78 -10.03 6.08
N LYS A 30 -10.94 -8.76 6.48
CA LYS A 30 -12.21 -8.24 7.00
C LYS A 30 -12.77 -7.07 6.19
N MET A 31 -11.94 -6.25 5.56
CA MET A 31 -12.36 -5.07 4.78
C MET A 31 -13.20 -5.48 3.57
N ASN A 32 -14.24 -4.70 3.25
CA ASN A 32 -14.87 -4.74 1.94
C ASN A 32 -13.99 -4.01 0.90
N VAL A 33 -14.38 -4.05 -0.37
CA VAL A 33 -13.58 -3.48 -1.47
C VAL A 33 -13.37 -1.97 -1.32
N ALA A 34 -14.40 -1.21 -0.91
CA ALA A 34 -14.29 0.24 -0.73
C ALA A 34 -13.37 0.60 0.47
N GLN A 35 -13.47 -0.15 1.56
CA GLN A 35 -12.57 -0.01 2.70
C GLN A 35 -11.11 -0.34 2.34
N MET A 36 -10.89 -1.36 1.51
CA MET A 36 -9.55 -1.71 1.02
C MET A 36 -8.96 -0.59 0.16
N LEU A 37 -9.75 0.03 -0.73
CA LEU A 37 -9.32 1.16 -1.53
C LEU A 37 -8.94 2.37 -0.65
N ALA A 38 -9.76 2.69 0.35
CA ALA A 38 -9.48 3.75 1.32
C ALA A 38 -8.21 3.45 2.15
N HIS A 39 -8.02 2.18 2.58
CA HIS A 39 -6.82 1.73 3.29
C HIS A 39 -5.55 1.93 2.46
N ASN A 40 -5.59 1.55 1.18
CA ASN A 40 -4.45 1.76 0.28
C ASN A 40 -4.17 3.25 0.05
N SER A 41 -5.22 4.09 -0.08
CA SER A 41 -5.05 5.54 -0.19
C SER A 41 -4.37 6.13 1.06
N ALA A 42 -4.81 5.74 2.25
CA ALA A 42 -4.17 6.17 3.50
C ALA A 42 -2.71 5.71 3.62
N TRP A 43 -2.39 4.52 3.10
CA TRP A 43 -1.02 4.04 3.02
C TRP A 43 -0.18 4.89 2.05
N MET A 44 -0.72 5.26 0.89
CA MET A 44 -0.03 6.14 -0.07
C MET A 44 0.21 7.54 0.51
N GLU A 45 -0.74 8.07 1.27
CA GLU A 45 -0.59 9.34 2.02
C GLU A 45 0.55 9.27 3.04
N MET A 46 0.71 8.14 3.74
CA MET A 46 1.85 7.92 4.62
C MET A 46 3.17 7.90 3.82
N ALA A 47 3.21 7.24 2.68
CA ALA A 47 4.41 7.19 1.84
C ALA A 47 4.77 8.56 1.27
N ALA A 48 3.79 9.43 1.02
CA ALA A 48 3.97 10.82 0.60
C ALA A 48 4.25 11.80 1.77
N GLY A 49 4.15 11.34 3.04
CA GLY A 49 4.45 12.15 4.22
C GLY A 49 3.31 13.01 4.72
N LEU A 50 2.07 12.81 4.25
CA LEU A 50 0.90 13.56 4.73
C LEU A 50 0.40 13.05 6.09
N ASN A 51 0.68 11.82 6.42
CA ASN A 51 0.51 11.29 7.76
C ASN A 51 1.76 10.50 8.18
N SER A 52 2.03 10.48 9.48
CA SER A 52 3.23 9.85 10.02
C SER A 52 2.86 9.09 11.30
N PRO A 53 2.29 7.88 11.18
CA PRO A 53 1.97 7.05 12.33
C PRO A 53 3.20 6.78 13.20
N PRO A 54 3.06 6.77 14.53
CA PRO A 54 4.18 6.51 15.43
C PRO A 54 4.75 5.11 15.17
N ARG A 55 6.05 4.96 15.43
CA ARG A 55 6.70 3.66 15.26
C ARG A 55 6.20 2.64 16.28
N ALA A 56 5.67 1.52 15.78
CA ALA A 56 5.28 0.39 16.61
C ALA A 56 6.48 -0.17 17.38
N LEU A 57 6.31 -0.50 18.66
CA LEU A 57 7.39 -1.05 19.50
C LEU A 57 7.98 -2.33 18.90
N ILE A 58 7.14 -3.24 18.42
CA ILE A 58 7.57 -4.47 17.75
C ILE A 58 8.35 -4.17 16.46
N GLY A 59 8.00 -3.10 15.74
CA GLY A 59 8.72 -2.65 14.56
C GLY A 59 10.10 -2.07 14.87
N ARG A 60 10.31 -1.53 16.07
CA ARG A 60 11.63 -1.06 16.51
C ARG A 60 12.62 -2.23 16.69
N ILE A 61 12.12 -3.40 17.09
CA ILE A 61 12.93 -4.60 17.33
C ILE A 61 13.12 -5.39 16.04
N PHE A 62 12.03 -5.71 15.33
CA PHE A 62 12.04 -6.65 14.21
C PHE A 62 11.92 -5.97 12.82
N GLY A 63 11.64 -4.68 12.76
CA GLY A 63 11.33 -3.97 11.52
C GLY A 63 12.42 -4.08 10.45
N ARG A 64 13.69 -3.98 10.83
CA ARG A 64 14.82 -4.11 9.89
C ARG A 64 14.91 -5.50 9.25
N VAL A 65 14.72 -6.55 10.05
CA VAL A 65 14.76 -7.94 9.56
C VAL A 65 13.55 -8.21 8.68
N ALA A 66 12.37 -7.78 9.11
CA ALA A 66 11.14 -7.90 8.33
C ALA A 66 11.23 -7.11 7.01
N LYS A 67 11.78 -5.88 7.02
CA LYS A 67 12.02 -5.08 5.81
C LYS A 67 12.89 -5.86 4.83
N LYS A 68 14.05 -6.37 5.28
CA LYS A 68 14.96 -7.14 4.43
C LYS A 68 14.27 -8.36 3.83
N LYS A 69 13.46 -9.08 4.60
CA LYS A 69 12.70 -10.24 4.12
C LYS A 69 11.65 -9.84 3.09
N VAL A 70 10.85 -8.80 3.36
CA VAL A 70 9.75 -8.37 2.48
C VAL A 70 10.27 -7.73 1.19
N LEU A 71 11.27 -6.85 1.28
CA LEU A 71 11.82 -6.13 0.12
C LEU A 71 13.00 -6.85 -0.55
N GLY A 72 13.50 -7.92 0.02
CA GLY A 72 14.54 -8.76 -0.57
C GLY A 72 14.01 -9.93 -1.40
N SER A 73 12.69 -10.09 -1.49
CA SER A 73 12.04 -11.18 -2.21
C SER A 73 10.89 -10.66 -3.08
N GLU A 74 10.68 -11.29 -4.23
CA GLU A 74 9.51 -11.03 -5.08
C GLU A 74 8.24 -11.75 -4.61
N GLN A 75 8.35 -12.60 -3.60
CA GLN A 75 7.19 -13.31 -3.04
C GLN A 75 6.14 -12.31 -2.52
N PRO A 76 4.85 -12.58 -2.71
CA PRO A 76 3.77 -11.75 -2.17
C PRO A 76 3.86 -11.59 -0.65
N ILE A 77 3.30 -10.50 -0.13
CA ILE A 77 3.13 -10.34 1.31
C ILE A 77 2.20 -11.44 1.84
N GLY A 78 2.53 -11.99 3.01
CA GLY A 78 1.71 -13.02 3.67
C GLY A 78 0.29 -12.51 3.98
N ARG A 79 -0.68 -13.42 3.95
CA ARG A 79 -2.08 -13.10 4.26
C ARG A 79 -2.24 -12.82 5.77
N ASN A 80 -3.24 -12.01 6.12
CA ASN A 80 -3.62 -11.69 7.50
C ASN A 80 -2.47 -11.11 8.37
N MET A 81 -1.53 -10.39 7.74
CA MET A 81 -0.51 -9.67 8.49
C MET A 81 -1.15 -8.51 9.27
N PRO A 82 -0.66 -8.23 10.50
CA PRO A 82 -1.16 -7.09 11.27
C PRO A 82 -0.95 -5.77 10.52
N SER A 83 -1.98 -4.96 10.46
CA SER A 83 -1.92 -3.59 9.92
C SER A 83 -1.71 -2.56 11.03
N GLU A 84 -1.12 -1.41 10.68
CA GLU A 84 -1.09 -0.26 11.58
C GLU A 84 -2.52 0.21 11.88
N LYS A 85 -2.83 0.43 13.16
CA LYS A 85 -4.20 0.73 13.60
C LYS A 85 -4.79 1.97 12.94
N SER A 86 -3.99 3.00 12.72
CA SER A 86 -4.41 4.25 12.06
C SER A 86 -4.73 4.09 10.57
N LEU A 87 -4.33 2.99 9.96
CA LEU A 87 -4.63 2.68 8.56
C LEU A 87 -5.83 1.72 8.41
N ILE A 88 -6.39 1.22 9.53
CA ILE A 88 -7.56 0.34 9.49
C ILE A 88 -8.79 1.18 9.20
N VAL A 89 -9.50 0.84 8.13
CA VAL A 89 -10.76 1.46 7.73
C VAL A 89 -11.89 0.49 8.07
N SER A 90 -12.81 0.93 8.94
CA SER A 90 -13.97 0.13 9.39
C SER A 90 -15.31 0.82 9.17
N ASP A 91 -15.31 2.10 8.87
CA ASP A 91 -16.48 2.89 8.53
C ASP A 91 -16.96 2.59 7.09
N GLU A 92 -18.16 3.02 6.77
CA GLU A 92 -18.73 2.89 5.42
C GLU A 92 -17.98 3.81 4.44
N ARG A 93 -17.68 3.29 3.25
CA ARG A 93 -16.97 4.00 2.18
C ARG A 93 -17.69 3.83 0.85
N GLU A 94 -17.61 4.86 0.00
CA GLU A 94 -18.19 4.84 -1.33
C GLU A 94 -17.14 4.36 -2.34
N PHE A 95 -17.45 3.28 -3.07
CA PHE A 95 -16.50 2.56 -3.93
C PHE A 95 -15.91 3.43 -5.05
N VAL A 96 -16.73 4.21 -5.75
CA VAL A 96 -16.27 4.99 -6.90
C VAL A 96 -15.29 6.08 -6.46
N ALA A 97 -15.66 6.81 -5.40
CA ALA A 97 -14.84 7.87 -4.84
C ALA A 97 -13.49 7.34 -4.32
N GLU A 98 -13.50 6.20 -3.60
CA GLU A 98 -12.25 5.64 -3.07
C GLU A 98 -11.37 5.02 -4.17
N ARG A 99 -11.96 4.47 -5.23
CA ARG A 99 -11.20 3.99 -6.39
C ARG A 99 -10.52 5.14 -7.13
N GLU A 100 -11.24 6.23 -7.38
CA GLU A 100 -10.68 7.44 -8.01
C GLU A 100 -9.56 8.04 -7.16
N ARG A 101 -9.77 8.14 -5.84
CA ARG A 101 -8.77 8.62 -4.90
C ARG A 101 -7.49 7.78 -4.94
N LEU A 102 -7.61 6.46 -4.93
CA LEU A 102 -6.44 5.57 -5.01
C LEU A 102 -5.72 5.69 -6.35
N LEU A 103 -6.44 5.82 -7.46
CA LEU A 103 -5.86 6.07 -8.79
C LEU A 103 -5.08 7.38 -8.82
N GLN A 104 -5.65 8.46 -8.27
CA GLN A 104 -4.97 9.76 -8.16
C GLN A 104 -3.69 9.66 -7.34
N TRP A 105 -3.73 8.99 -6.18
CA TRP A 105 -2.55 8.77 -5.34
C TRP A 105 -1.47 7.96 -6.03
N THR A 106 -1.85 6.88 -6.72
CA THR A 106 -0.91 6.03 -7.45
C THR A 106 -0.18 6.82 -8.53
N ASN A 107 -0.92 7.64 -9.29
CA ASN A 107 -0.36 8.50 -10.33
C ASN A 107 0.52 9.60 -9.75
N ALA A 108 0.05 10.30 -8.71
CA ALA A 108 0.80 11.38 -8.08
C ALA A 108 2.12 10.89 -7.49
N PHE A 109 2.11 9.74 -6.81
CA PHE A 109 3.32 9.14 -6.23
C PHE A 109 4.33 8.76 -7.32
N ALA A 110 3.87 8.13 -8.40
CA ALA A 110 4.72 7.75 -9.53
C ALA A 110 5.32 8.99 -10.22
N ALA A 111 4.52 10.03 -10.45
CA ALA A 111 4.95 11.27 -11.10
C ALA A 111 5.94 12.07 -10.23
N ALA A 112 5.74 12.11 -8.91
CA ALA A 112 6.65 12.79 -7.98
C ALA A 112 8.00 12.07 -7.85
N GLY A 113 8.04 10.75 -8.14
CA GLY A 113 9.25 9.96 -8.12
C GLY A 113 9.95 9.93 -6.75
N PRO A 114 11.29 9.77 -6.73
CA PRO A 114 12.04 9.69 -5.47
C PRO A 114 11.89 10.89 -4.54
N SER A 115 11.69 12.09 -5.09
CA SER A 115 11.53 13.32 -4.32
C SER A 115 10.18 13.46 -3.62
N GLY A 116 9.17 12.71 -4.08
CA GLY A 116 7.84 12.69 -3.47
C GLY A 116 7.72 11.75 -2.27
N CYS A 117 8.77 10.97 -1.96
CA CYS A 117 8.75 10.07 -0.81
C CYS A 117 9.03 10.80 0.49
N THR A 118 8.32 10.42 1.55
CA THR A 118 8.59 10.92 2.89
C THR A 118 9.99 10.56 3.37
N THR A 119 10.58 11.44 4.19
CA THR A 119 11.79 11.15 4.96
C THR A 119 11.48 10.55 6.35
N HIS A 120 10.20 10.54 6.76
CA HIS A 120 9.79 9.89 8.00
C HIS A 120 9.98 8.37 7.93
N PRO A 121 10.42 7.74 9.02
CA PRO A 121 10.51 6.29 9.07
C PRO A 121 9.13 5.63 8.91
N HIS A 122 9.06 4.54 8.16
CA HIS A 122 7.86 3.71 8.12
C HIS A 122 7.50 3.21 9.52
N CYS A 123 6.22 3.21 9.88
CA CYS A 123 5.71 2.88 11.22
C CYS A 123 6.21 1.52 11.74
N PHE A 124 6.42 0.54 10.87
CA PHE A 124 6.93 -0.79 11.23
C PHE A 124 8.40 -1.00 10.79
N PHE A 125 8.73 -0.75 9.52
CA PHE A 125 10.06 -1.09 8.95
C PHE A 125 11.19 -0.11 9.34
N GLY A 126 10.85 1.08 9.83
CA GLY A 126 11.82 2.13 10.13
C GLY A 126 12.29 2.90 8.88
N PRO A 127 13.51 3.46 8.87
CA PRO A 127 13.99 4.24 7.74
C PRO A 127 13.95 3.45 6.43
N MET A 128 13.46 4.09 5.37
CA MET A 128 13.36 3.53 4.02
C MET A 128 13.93 4.52 3.00
N THR A 129 14.60 4.00 1.99
CA THR A 129 14.99 4.79 0.81
C THR A 129 13.78 5.01 -0.09
N PRO A 130 13.82 6.01 -1.01
CA PRO A 130 12.74 6.19 -1.98
C PRO A 130 12.40 4.93 -2.79
N LEU A 131 13.42 4.18 -3.21
CA LEU A 131 13.21 2.93 -3.94
C LEU A 131 12.54 1.84 -3.07
N GLU A 132 12.89 1.77 -1.78
CA GLU A 132 12.22 0.87 -0.84
C GLU A 132 10.74 1.27 -0.65
N TRP A 133 10.43 2.57 -0.59
CA TRP A 133 9.06 3.08 -0.55
C TRP A 133 8.28 2.67 -1.82
N ALA A 134 8.84 2.86 -3.00
CA ALA A 134 8.19 2.51 -4.26
C ALA A 134 7.98 1.00 -4.43
N ARG A 135 8.92 0.17 -3.97
CA ARG A 135 8.78 -1.30 -3.92
C ARG A 135 7.72 -1.74 -2.93
N MET A 136 7.69 -1.13 -1.75
CA MET A 136 6.69 -1.45 -0.74
C MET A 136 5.29 -1.02 -1.18
N ALA A 137 5.15 0.14 -1.81
CA ALA A 137 3.91 0.62 -2.39
C ALA A 137 3.34 -0.39 -3.41
N TYR A 138 4.19 -0.85 -4.35
CA TYR A 138 3.79 -1.91 -5.28
C TYR A 138 3.32 -3.18 -4.55
N LYS A 139 4.12 -3.68 -3.61
CA LYS A 139 3.81 -4.92 -2.89
C LYS A 139 2.54 -4.80 -2.04
N HIS A 140 2.29 -3.64 -1.47
CA HIS A 140 1.08 -3.38 -0.69
C HIS A 140 -0.17 -3.36 -1.57
N LEU A 141 -0.11 -2.65 -2.70
CA LEU A 141 -1.19 -2.66 -3.70
C LEU A 141 -1.42 -4.07 -4.27
N ASP A 142 -0.36 -4.76 -4.69
CA ASP A 142 -0.45 -6.15 -5.18
C ASP A 142 -1.11 -7.09 -4.18
N HIS A 143 -0.73 -6.98 -2.88
CA HIS A 143 -1.34 -7.78 -1.82
C HIS A 143 -2.85 -7.58 -1.74
N HIS A 144 -3.30 -6.32 -1.77
CA HIS A 144 -4.71 -6.00 -1.63
C HIS A 144 -5.51 -6.24 -2.93
N LEU A 145 -4.93 -6.07 -4.09
CA LEU A 145 -5.57 -6.45 -5.35
C LEU A 145 -5.78 -7.97 -5.42
N ARG A 146 -4.78 -8.77 -5.05
CA ARG A 146 -4.92 -10.23 -4.90
C ARG A 146 -5.97 -10.61 -3.85
N GLN A 147 -6.13 -9.81 -2.80
CA GLN A 147 -7.17 -10.04 -1.78
C GLN A 147 -8.58 -10.02 -2.38
N PHE A 148 -8.77 -9.32 -3.49
CA PHE A 148 -10.04 -9.23 -4.21
C PHE A 148 -10.03 -9.97 -5.57
N GLY A 149 -9.03 -10.81 -5.81
CA GLY A 149 -8.99 -11.71 -6.96
C GLY A 149 -8.54 -11.07 -8.28
N VAL A 150 -7.94 -9.90 -8.22
CA VAL A 150 -7.46 -9.18 -9.40
C VAL A 150 -5.95 -8.94 -9.35
#